data_448f973da133e95632e43beea694a636
#
_entry.id   448f973da133e95632e43beea694a636
#
_cell.length_a   1.000
_cell.length_b   1.000
_cell.length_c   1.000
_cell.angle_alpha   90.00
_cell.angle_beta   90.00
_cell.angle_gamma   90.00
#
_symmetry.space_group_name_H-M   'P 1'
#
loop_
_entity.id
_entity.type
_entity.pdbx_description
1 polymer ?
#
loop_
_entity_poly.entity_id
_entity_poly.type
_entity_poly.pdbx_seq_one_letter_code
_entity_poly.pdbx_strand_id
1 'polypeptide(L)'
;MADGGGGGGGAVSETQRVLIIDYGSQYTQLIARRVREAHVYCEIHPPTHDVAWIRDFRPIGVILSGGPNSVYDEGVPSADPGLLDLGVPVLGICYGMQLLAHIGGGDVRPGGEREYGRAEIEVVADDPLFSGFCPGTRTQVWMSHGDRVEAPPGDWTVLASSANAPVAAFAHRAKPLFGVQFHPEVAHTPRGAEILQNFLFRICRAKPTWTPGRFIEAAVHEVREKVGERRAICGLSGGVDSAVAAALVYRAIGKRLTCIFVDHGLLRAGERAQVERTFRSELGADLRVVEASELFLEKLADVDDPEEKRRRIGHTFIDVFEDAAKHAGDDVAFLVQGTLYPDVIESAAPRGGPSVTIKTHHNVGGLRPDLPFALIEPLRELFKDEVRQVGRELGLPEEIVRRHPFPGPGLAVRILGPVTAERAAVLQKADAIYLEEIREAGLYDQIWQAFAVLLPIRSVGVMGDYRTYANVVALRAVTSLDGMTPADTRAAEPI
;
A
#
# COMPACT_ATOMS: atom_id res chain seq x y z
N MET A 1 -19.96 8.45 -28.66
CA MET A 1 -19.89 9.66 -27.83
C MET A 1 -19.94 9.17 -26.41
N ALA A 2 -18.79 9.01 -25.81
CA ALA A 2 -18.62 8.62 -24.39
C ALA A 2 -17.77 9.73 -23.79
N ASP A 3 -18.44 10.61 -23.07
CA ASP A 3 -17.82 11.69 -22.32
C ASP A 3 -17.17 11.10 -21.08
N GLY A 4 -15.86 11.20 -21.02
CA GLY A 4 -15.04 10.79 -19.90
C GLY A 4 -15.21 11.75 -18.75
N GLY A 5 -15.76 11.24 -17.64
CA GLY A 5 -15.81 11.94 -16.35
C GLY A 5 -14.41 12.20 -15.82
N GLY A 6 -13.90 13.38 -16.09
CA GLY A 6 -12.70 13.91 -15.47
C GLY A 6 -13.03 14.53 -14.13
N GLY A 7 -12.14 14.34 -13.15
CA GLY A 7 -11.84 15.37 -12.19
C GLY A 7 -12.32 15.17 -10.78
N GLY A 8 -11.49 14.58 -9.97
CA GLY A 8 -11.40 14.87 -8.54
C GLY A 8 -10.11 15.66 -8.27
N GLY A 9 -10.02 16.90 -8.69
CA GLY A 9 -8.78 17.68 -8.66
C GLY A 9 -8.89 19.02 -7.91
N GLY A 10 -9.59 19.09 -6.78
CA GLY A 10 -9.81 20.35 -6.08
C GLY A 10 -8.72 20.82 -5.13
N ALA A 11 -8.08 19.91 -4.41
CA ALA A 11 -7.11 20.27 -3.34
C ALA A 11 -5.63 20.08 -3.74
N VAL A 12 -5.35 19.33 -4.78
CA VAL A 12 -3.98 18.97 -5.22
C VAL A 12 -3.41 19.94 -6.27
N SER A 13 -4.21 20.89 -6.78
CA SER A 13 -3.80 21.73 -7.93
C SER A 13 -2.62 22.68 -7.68
N GLU A 14 -2.27 22.97 -6.41
CA GLU A 14 -1.09 23.78 -6.04
C GLU A 14 0.05 22.95 -5.43
N THR A 15 -0.12 21.65 -5.22
CA THR A 15 0.89 20.79 -4.63
C THR A 15 1.93 20.42 -5.67
N GLN A 16 3.21 20.68 -5.37
CA GLN A 16 4.32 20.17 -6.17
C GLN A 16 4.24 18.63 -6.20
N ARG A 17 4.34 18.03 -7.39
CA ARG A 17 4.20 16.59 -7.55
C ARG A 17 5.30 15.98 -8.42
N VAL A 18 5.74 14.80 -8.03
CA VAL A 18 6.66 13.95 -8.80
C VAL A 18 5.82 12.92 -9.54
N LEU A 19 6.12 12.74 -10.82
CA LEU A 19 5.51 11.71 -11.64
C LEU A 19 6.39 10.46 -11.61
N ILE A 20 5.80 9.30 -11.34
CA ILE A 20 6.48 8.00 -11.43
C ILE A 20 5.82 7.24 -12.58
N ILE A 21 6.61 6.88 -13.60
CA ILE A 21 6.15 6.04 -14.71
C ILE A 21 6.48 4.59 -14.37
N ASP A 22 5.43 3.74 -14.34
CA ASP A 22 5.54 2.33 -13.98
C ASP A 22 5.77 1.43 -15.20
N TYR A 23 6.98 0.89 -15.32
CA TYR A 23 7.35 -0.08 -16.35
C TYR A 23 7.18 -1.55 -15.91
N GLY A 24 6.44 -1.78 -14.82
CA GLY A 24 6.12 -3.12 -14.32
C GLY A 24 7.08 -3.67 -13.27
N SER A 25 7.82 -2.80 -12.59
CA SER A 25 8.67 -3.22 -11.48
C SER A 25 7.85 -3.58 -10.25
N GLN A 26 8.19 -4.69 -9.61
CA GLN A 26 7.66 -5.01 -8.27
C GLN A 26 8.02 -3.95 -7.20
N TYR A 27 8.99 -3.07 -7.48
CA TYR A 27 9.46 -2.04 -6.56
C TYR A 27 8.88 -0.64 -6.84
N THR A 28 8.02 -0.46 -7.86
CA THR A 28 7.48 0.87 -8.20
C THR A 28 6.76 1.52 -7.02
N GLN A 29 5.98 0.75 -6.26
CA GLN A 29 5.30 1.27 -5.07
C GLN A 29 6.29 1.68 -3.96
N LEU A 30 7.46 1.03 -3.87
CA LEU A 30 8.52 1.43 -2.92
C LEU A 30 9.15 2.76 -3.32
N ILE A 31 9.33 3.03 -4.62
CA ILE A 31 9.78 4.35 -5.10
C ILE A 31 8.82 5.43 -4.60
N ALA A 32 7.51 5.24 -4.81
CA ALA A 32 6.50 6.18 -4.36
C ALA A 32 6.52 6.38 -2.84
N ARG A 33 6.63 5.30 -2.07
CA ARG A 33 6.75 5.38 -0.61
C ARG A 33 7.96 6.19 -0.16
N ARG A 34 9.14 5.98 -0.77
CA ARG A 34 10.35 6.77 -0.45
C ARG A 34 10.20 8.25 -0.76
N VAL A 35 9.52 8.59 -1.86
CA VAL A 35 9.19 9.98 -2.20
C VAL A 35 8.24 10.59 -1.15
N ARG A 36 7.21 9.82 -0.74
CA ARG A 36 6.23 10.24 0.29
C ARG A 36 6.85 10.34 1.69
N GLU A 37 7.75 9.44 2.06
CA GLU A 37 8.54 9.52 3.30
C GLU A 37 9.40 10.80 3.36
N ALA A 38 9.82 11.32 2.22
CA ALA A 38 10.47 12.64 2.10
C ALA A 38 9.47 13.81 2.10
N HIS A 39 8.20 13.58 2.42
CA HIS A 39 7.12 14.57 2.42
C HIS A 39 6.88 15.26 1.08
N VAL A 40 7.14 14.57 -0.02
CA VAL A 40 6.86 15.04 -1.39
C VAL A 40 5.72 14.21 -1.98
N TYR A 41 4.72 14.90 -2.55
CA TYR A 41 3.62 14.22 -3.22
C TYR A 41 4.08 13.58 -4.54
N CYS A 42 3.61 12.38 -4.84
CA CYS A 42 3.87 11.71 -6.11
C CYS A 42 2.67 10.87 -6.57
N GLU A 43 2.60 10.65 -7.85
CA GLU A 43 1.61 9.78 -8.49
C GLU A 43 2.30 8.75 -9.38
N ILE A 44 1.76 7.52 -9.40
CA ILE A 44 2.20 6.44 -10.28
C ILE A 44 1.26 6.36 -11.48
N HIS A 45 1.81 6.41 -12.67
CA HIS A 45 1.07 6.29 -13.92
C HIS A 45 1.68 5.25 -14.85
N PRO A 46 0.87 4.61 -15.74
CA PRO A 46 1.36 3.65 -16.71
C PRO A 46 2.22 4.32 -17.80
N PRO A 47 3.08 3.57 -18.52
CA PRO A 47 3.98 4.09 -19.52
C PRO A 47 3.30 4.43 -20.87
N THR A 48 1.97 4.50 -20.88
CA THR A 48 1.16 4.77 -22.07
C THR A 48 0.97 6.26 -22.35
N HIS A 49 1.40 7.12 -21.44
CA HIS A 49 1.31 8.57 -21.58
C HIS A 49 2.46 9.12 -22.42
N ASP A 50 2.14 9.99 -23.36
CA ASP A 50 3.11 10.72 -24.17
C ASP A 50 3.70 11.94 -23.44
N VAL A 51 4.71 12.55 -24.01
CA VAL A 51 5.36 13.75 -23.45
C VAL A 51 4.42 14.94 -23.37
N ALA A 52 3.42 15.06 -24.25
CA ALA A 52 2.43 16.14 -24.19
C ALA A 52 1.59 16.05 -22.92
N TRP A 53 1.12 14.84 -22.60
CA TRP A 53 0.41 14.59 -21.35
C TRP A 53 1.29 14.88 -20.12
N ILE A 54 2.59 14.45 -20.15
CA ILE A 54 3.51 14.72 -19.04
C ILE A 54 3.69 16.22 -18.82
N ARG A 55 3.78 17.02 -19.89
CA ARG A 55 3.85 18.48 -19.81
C ARG A 55 2.59 19.09 -19.19
N ASP A 56 1.42 18.60 -19.56
CA ASP A 56 0.13 19.06 -19.01
C ASP A 56 -0.03 18.66 -17.54
N PHE A 57 0.52 17.51 -17.16
CA PHE A 57 0.58 17.06 -15.77
C PHE A 57 1.44 17.98 -14.89
N ARG A 58 2.41 18.71 -15.44
CA ARG A 58 3.31 19.66 -14.78
C ARG A 58 4.05 19.06 -13.58
N PRO A 59 4.76 17.95 -13.71
CA PRO A 59 5.56 17.42 -12.63
C PRO A 59 6.78 18.30 -12.34
N ILE A 60 7.25 18.35 -11.09
CA ILE A 60 8.54 18.96 -10.75
C ILE A 60 9.74 18.04 -11.05
N GLY A 61 9.48 16.75 -11.28
CA GLY A 61 10.43 15.74 -11.66
C GLY A 61 9.71 14.46 -12.07
N VAL A 62 10.38 13.64 -12.88
CA VAL A 62 9.87 12.35 -13.37
C VAL A 62 10.81 11.25 -12.94
N ILE A 63 10.28 10.14 -12.43
CA ILE A 63 11.02 8.93 -12.13
C ILE A 63 10.52 7.82 -13.05
N LEU A 64 11.41 7.20 -13.82
CA LEU A 64 11.14 6.03 -14.63
C LEU A 64 11.52 4.80 -13.81
N SER A 65 10.55 3.95 -13.51
CA SER A 65 10.77 2.77 -12.66
C SER A 65 11.62 1.70 -13.35
N GLY A 66 12.01 0.68 -12.61
CA GLY A 66 12.51 -0.57 -13.17
C GLY A 66 11.42 -1.33 -13.95
N GLY A 67 11.79 -2.44 -14.55
CA GLY A 67 10.89 -3.31 -15.29
C GLY A 67 11.53 -4.67 -15.56
N PRO A 68 10.72 -5.70 -15.89
CA PRO A 68 11.22 -7.07 -16.13
C PRO A 68 11.77 -7.28 -17.55
N ASN A 69 11.58 -6.30 -18.47
CA ASN A 69 11.82 -6.45 -19.89
C ASN A 69 13.23 -6.00 -20.29
N SER A 70 13.66 -6.39 -21.51
CA SER A 70 14.79 -5.79 -22.21
C SER A 70 14.30 -4.62 -23.08
N VAL A 71 15.13 -3.60 -23.28
CA VAL A 71 14.82 -2.48 -24.19
C VAL A 71 14.74 -2.91 -25.65
N TYR A 72 15.14 -4.14 -25.97
CA TYR A 72 15.13 -4.73 -27.31
C TYR A 72 13.98 -5.71 -27.55
N ASP A 73 13.19 -6.02 -26.53
CA ASP A 73 12.05 -6.92 -26.68
C ASP A 73 10.93 -6.24 -27.50
N GLU A 74 10.24 -7.02 -28.33
CA GLU A 74 9.12 -6.50 -29.13
C GLU A 74 7.86 -6.30 -28.25
N GLY A 75 7.16 -5.18 -28.43
CA GLY A 75 5.90 -4.91 -27.76
C GLY A 75 6.01 -4.53 -26.28
N VAL A 76 7.22 -4.27 -25.79
CA VAL A 76 7.44 -3.81 -24.41
C VAL A 76 7.16 -2.32 -24.25
N PRO A 77 6.84 -1.88 -23.03
CA PRO A 77 6.71 -0.46 -22.75
C PRO A 77 8.01 0.29 -23.04
N SER A 78 7.97 1.24 -23.96
CA SER A 78 9.10 2.10 -24.34
C SER A 78 8.95 3.50 -23.72
N ALA A 79 10.01 4.27 -23.73
CA ALA A 79 9.98 5.66 -23.35
C ALA A 79 9.84 6.56 -24.60
N ASP A 80 9.02 7.61 -24.48
CA ASP A 80 8.93 8.64 -25.53
C ASP A 80 10.27 9.39 -25.63
N PRO A 81 10.93 9.44 -26.82
CA PRO A 81 12.19 10.17 -26.98
C PRO A 81 12.12 11.65 -26.56
N GLY A 82 10.95 12.26 -26.60
CA GLY A 82 10.72 13.63 -26.15
C GLY A 82 10.99 13.83 -24.65
N LEU A 83 11.12 12.75 -23.85
CA LEU A 83 11.57 12.82 -22.46
C LEU A 83 12.96 13.46 -22.33
N LEU A 84 13.85 13.27 -23.33
CA LEU A 84 15.18 13.88 -23.33
C LEU A 84 15.13 15.41 -23.44
N ASP A 85 14.01 15.99 -23.90
CA ASP A 85 13.77 17.41 -24.10
C ASP A 85 12.58 17.95 -23.26
N LEU A 86 12.21 17.20 -22.23
CA LEU A 86 11.07 17.56 -21.38
C LEU A 86 11.30 18.85 -20.59
N GLY A 87 12.56 19.15 -20.23
CA GLY A 87 12.95 20.34 -19.49
C GLY A 87 12.77 20.25 -17.98
N VAL A 88 12.18 19.17 -17.47
CA VAL A 88 12.13 18.85 -16.03
C VAL A 88 13.10 17.72 -15.68
N PRO A 89 13.57 17.60 -14.43
CA PRO A 89 14.46 16.52 -14.01
C PRO A 89 13.83 15.13 -14.25
N VAL A 90 14.63 14.21 -14.81
CA VAL A 90 14.25 12.81 -15.02
C VAL A 90 15.29 11.88 -14.37
N LEU A 91 14.85 10.92 -13.57
CA LEU A 91 15.65 9.85 -12.98
C LEU A 91 15.18 8.50 -13.51
N GLY A 92 16.00 7.78 -14.25
CA GLY A 92 15.77 6.38 -14.60
C GLY A 92 16.35 5.44 -13.57
N ILE A 93 15.58 4.45 -13.12
CA ILE A 93 15.99 3.41 -12.19
C ILE A 93 15.97 2.07 -12.94
N CYS A 94 17.09 1.33 -12.95
CA CYS A 94 17.24 0.02 -13.56
C CYS A 94 16.79 0.03 -15.04
N TYR A 95 15.64 -0.56 -15.37
CA TYR A 95 15.08 -0.51 -16.73
C TYR A 95 14.86 0.94 -17.21
N GLY A 96 14.38 1.84 -16.36
CA GLY A 96 14.23 3.26 -16.68
C GLY A 96 15.55 3.95 -17.05
N MET A 97 16.67 3.56 -16.44
CA MET A 97 18.00 4.01 -16.83
C MET A 97 18.39 3.48 -18.21
N GLN A 98 18.13 2.19 -18.47
CA GLN A 98 18.41 1.55 -19.76
C GLN A 98 17.59 2.21 -20.88
N LEU A 99 16.32 2.55 -20.62
CA LEU A 99 15.49 3.30 -21.57
C LEU A 99 16.08 4.67 -21.90
N LEU A 100 16.51 5.44 -20.90
CA LEU A 100 17.17 6.74 -21.13
C LEU A 100 18.45 6.60 -21.94
N ALA A 101 19.28 5.59 -21.65
CA ALA A 101 20.47 5.30 -22.44
C ALA A 101 20.12 4.94 -23.89
N HIS A 102 19.14 4.06 -24.10
CA HIS A 102 18.71 3.58 -25.40
C HIS A 102 18.17 4.71 -26.29
N ILE A 103 17.22 5.51 -25.79
CA ILE A 103 16.66 6.64 -26.55
C ILE A 103 17.67 7.76 -26.78
N GLY A 104 18.68 7.88 -25.92
CA GLY A 104 19.80 8.81 -26.07
C GLY A 104 20.89 8.33 -27.03
N GLY A 105 20.81 7.10 -27.56
CA GLY A 105 21.81 6.50 -28.44
C GLY A 105 22.99 5.89 -27.73
N GLY A 106 22.87 5.52 -26.46
CA GLY A 106 23.85 4.73 -25.71
C GLY A 106 23.80 3.25 -26.03
N ASP A 107 24.81 2.53 -25.57
CA ASP A 107 24.98 1.09 -25.82
C ASP A 107 24.43 0.30 -24.62
N VAL A 108 23.28 -0.34 -24.80
CA VAL A 108 22.67 -1.25 -23.82
C VAL A 108 22.87 -2.67 -24.32
N ARG A 109 23.35 -3.60 -23.51
CA ARG A 109 23.57 -4.98 -23.91
C ARG A 109 23.07 -5.97 -22.87
N PRO A 110 22.72 -7.19 -23.29
CA PRO A 110 22.53 -8.29 -22.36
C PRO A 110 23.77 -8.50 -21.52
N GLY A 111 23.65 -8.53 -20.21
CA GLY A 111 24.76 -8.85 -19.32
C GLY A 111 25.18 -10.30 -19.50
N GLY A 112 26.50 -10.56 -19.60
CA GLY A 112 27.05 -11.92 -19.69
C GLY A 112 26.72 -12.75 -18.44
N GLU A 113 26.70 -12.10 -17.29
CA GLU A 113 26.20 -12.63 -16.02
C GLU A 113 25.08 -11.70 -15.50
N ARG A 114 23.95 -12.29 -15.15
CA ARG A 114 22.84 -11.55 -14.53
C ARG A 114 23.24 -11.13 -13.13
N GLU A 115 22.99 -9.88 -12.77
CA GLU A 115 23.33 -9.35 -11.45
C GLU A 115 22.05 -9.19 -10.61
N TYR A 116 21.88 -10.11 -9.65
CA TYR A 116 20.77 -10.10 -8.69
C TYR A 116 21.30 -10.14 -7.27
N GLY A 117 20.88 -9.18 -6.45
CA GLY A 117 21.24 -9.14 -5.04
C GLY A 117 22.18 -8.01 -4.67
N ARG A 118 22.98 -8.23 -3.63
CA ARG A 118 23.92 -7.24 -3.10
C ARG A 118 25.12 -7.08 -4.02
N ALA A 119 25.41 -5.83 -4.39
CA ALA A 119 26.60 -5.43 -5.12
C ALA A 119 27.24 -4.21 -4.47
N GLU A 120 28.47 -3.89 -4.82
CA GLU A 120 29.16 -2.68 -4.41
C GLU A 120 29.40 -1.80 -5.63
N ILE A 121 29.04 -0.52 -5.53
CA ILE A 121 29.39 0.49 -6.53
C ILE A 121 30.49 1.40 -6.00
N GLU A 122 31.31 1.93 -6.92
CA GLU A 122 32.27 3.00 -6.65
C GLU A 122 31.81 4.27 -7.35
N VAL A 123 31.64 5.36 -6.58
CA VAL A 123 31.33 6.68 -7.13
C VAL A 123 32.59 7.24 -7.77
N VAL A 124 32.51 7.59 -9.07
CA VAL A 124 33.70 8.01 -9.85
C VAL A 124 33.69 9.52 -10.21
N ALA A 125 32.56 10.19 -10.09
CA ALA A 125 32.43 11.61 -10.38
C ALA A 125 31.58 12.32 -9.33
N ASP A 126 31.87 13.62 -9.09
CA ASP A 126 31.08 14.49 -8.25
C ASP A 126 29.84 14.98 -9.03
N ASP A 127 28.67 14.83 -8.43
CA ASP A 127 27.40 15.18 -9.05
C ASP A 127 26.34 15.47 -7.95
N PRO A 128 25.40 16.39 -8.17
CA PRO A 128 24.29 16.64 -7.23
C PRO A 128 23.52 15.40 -6.81
N LEU A 129 23.36 14.38 -7.68
CA LEU A 129 22.68 13.13 -7.36
C LEU A 129 23.42 12.31 -6.28
N PHE A 130 24.75 12.35 -6.29
CA PHE A 130 25.62 11.70 -5.32
C PHE A 130 26.17 12.67 -4.25
N SER A 131 25.49 13.78 -4.01
CA SER A 131 25.91 14.70 -2.92
C SER A 131 25.95 13.96 -1.58
N GLY A 132 27.08 14.08 -0.87
CA GLY A 132 27.37 13.29 0.34
C GLY A 132 28.21 12.03 0.08
N PHE A 133 28.54 11.74 -1.18
CA PHE A 133 29.46 10.68 -1.60
C PHE A 133 30.62 11.32 -2.34
N CYS A 134 31.83 11.17 -1.83
CA CYS A 134 33.01 11.66 -2.54
C CYS A 134 33.42 10.66 -3.65
N PRO A 135 34.06 11.09 -4.73
CA PRO A 135 34.72 10.19 -5.68
C PRO A 135 35.65 9.22 -4.96
N GLY A 136 35.58 7.92 -5.30
CA GLY A 136 36.24 6.84 -4.59
C GLY A 136 35.42 6.21 -3.46
N THR A 137 34.26 6.79 -3.10
CA THR A 137 33.34 6.16 -2.11
C THR A 137 32.78 4.87 -2.67
N ARG A 138 32.94 3.80 -1.88
CA ARG A 138 32.28 2.50 -2.16
C ARG A 138 31.06 2.34 -1.28
N THR A 139 29.96 1.87 -1.85
CA THR A 139 28.70 1.68 -1.12
C THR A 139 27.94 0.47 -1.64
N GLN A 140 27.30 -0.24 -0.71
CA GLN A 140 26.43 -1.37 -1.03
C GLN A 140 25.14 -0.87 -1.69
N VAL A 141 24.73 -1.57 -2.76
CA VAL A 141 23.48 -1.38 -3.47
C VAL A 141 22.79 -2.70 -3.74
N TRP A 142 21.55 -2.65 -4.17
CA TRP A 142 20.79 -3.81 -4.64
C TRP A 142 20.63 -3.77 -6.16
N MET A 143 21.17 -4.77 -6.83
CA MET A 143 21.04 -4.96 -8.28
C MET A 143 19.94 -5.98 -8.60
N SER A 144 19.23 -5.77 -9.70
CA SER A 144 18.19 -6.69 -10.19
C SER A 144 18.03 -6.51 -11.70
N HIS A 145 19.05 -6.89 -12.48
CA HIS A 145 19.04 -6.68 -13.91
C HIS A 145 19.71 -7.82 -14.71
N GLY A 146 19.19 -8.02 -15.92
CA GLY A 146 19.82 -8.91 -16.93
C GLY A 146 20.61 -8.11 -17.95
N ASP A 147 20.10 -6.95 -18.36
CA ASP A 147 20.77 -6.04 -19.30
C ASP A 147 21.49 -4.95 -18.53
N ARG A 148 22.53 -4.35 -19.16
CA ARG A 148 23.31 -3.26 -18.57
C ARG A 148 23.69 -2.23 -19.62
N VAL A 149 23.97 -1.03 -19.18
CA VAL A 149 24.54 0.02 -20.02
C VAL A 149 26.04 -0.20 -20.08
N GLU A 150 26.57 -0.52 -21.29
CA GLU A 150 28.00 -0.66 -21.55
C GLU A 150 28.68 0.69 -21.78
N ALA A 151 28.01 1.58 -22.50
CA ALA A 151 28.46 2.95 -22.71
C ALA A 151 27.28 3.93 -22.69
N PRO A 152 27.39 5.02 -21.95
CA PRO A 152 26.36 6.05 -21.96
C PRO A 152 26.43 6.80 -23.30
N PRO A 153 25.35 7.55 -23.66
CA PRO A 153 25.41 8.45 -24.82
C PRO A 153 26.57 9.47 -24.70
N GLY A 154 27.03 10.02 -25.80
CA GLY A 154 28.27 10.84 -25.86
C GLY A 154 28.27 12.10 -24.97
N ASP A 155 27.08 12.68 -24.72
CA ASP A 155 26.93 13.88 -23.89
C ASP A 155 26.66 13.57 -22.39
N TRP A 156 26.88 12.34 -21.97
CA TRP A 156 26.62 11.90 -20.61
C TRP A 156 27.94 11.55 -19.89
N THR A 157 27.93 11.66 -18.59
CA THR A 157 29.06 11.35 -17.71
C THR A 157 28.70 10.18 -16.81
N VAL A 158 29.62 9.21 -16.68
CA VAL A 158 29.51 8.11 -15.72
C VAL A 158 29.72 8.67 -14.32
N LEU A 159 28.80 8.38 -13.41
CA LEU A 159 28.84 8.83 -12.01
C LEU A 159 29.28 7.71 -11.05
N ALA A 160 28.94 6.46 -11.39
CA ALA A 160 29.34 5.30 -10.61
C ALA A 160 29.50 4.06 -11.49
N SER A 161 30.33 3.14 -11.03
CA SER A 161 30.56 1.83 -11.67
C SER A 161 30.54 0.70 -10.65
N SER A 162 30.28 -0.53 -11.10
CA SER A 162 30.47 -1.77 -10.33
C SER A 162 31.35 -2.74 -11.06
N ALA A 163 31.69 -3.86 -10.44
CA ALA A 163 32.49 -4.91 -11.07
C ALA A 163 31.82 -5.47 -12.36
N ASN A 164 30.48 -5.56 -12.38
CA ASN A 164 29.72 -6.15 -13.49
C ASN A 164 28.95 -5.10 -14.31
N ALA A 165 28.82 -3.85 -13.83
CA ALA A 165 28.19 -2.77 -14.56
C ALA A 165 29.17 -1.58 -14.68
N PRO A 166 29.80 -1.41 -15.86
CA PRO A 166 30.74 -0.31 -16.09
C PRO A 166 30.07 1.06 -15.95
N VAL A 167 28.76 1.12 -16.15
CA VAL A 167 27.92 2.27 -15.95
C VAL A 167 26.83 1.91 -14.94
N ALA A 168 27.11 2.05 -13.65
CA ALA A 168 26.14 1.84 -12.59
C ALA A 168 25.28 3.10 -12.30
N ALA A 169 25.77 4.27 -12.71
CA ALA A 169 25.01 5.53 -12.72
C ALA A 169 25.59 6.50 -13.75
N PHE A 170 24.74 7.36 -14.29
CA PHE A 170 25.13 8.43 -15.20
C PHE A 170 24.30 9.70 -15.03
N ALA A 171 24.81 10.81 -15.56
CA ALA A 171 24.06 12.05 -15.74
C ALA A 171 24.39 12.69 -17.08
N HIS A 172 23.41 13.38 -17.67
CA HIS A 172 23.64 14.21 -18.86
C HIS A 172 24.34 15.52 -18.47
N ARG A 173 25.35 15.94 -19.25
CA ARG A 173 26.20 17.10 -18.92
C ARG A 173 25.46 18.44 -18.86
N ALA A 174 24.40 18.62 -19.65
CA ALA A 174 23.70 19.89 -19.79
C ALA A 174 22.21 19.84 -19.43
N LYS A 175 21.58 18.66 -19.43
CA LYS A 175 20.16 18.48 -19.14
C LYS A 175 20.00 17.77 -17.79
N PRO A 176 18.90 17.98 -17.06
CA PRO A 176 18.70 17.35 -15.77
C PRO A 176 18.18 15.88 -15.91
N LEU A 177 18.98 15.06 -16.60
CA LEU A 177 18.68 13.65 -16.87
C LEU A 177 19.70 12.78 -16.14
N PHE A 178 19.20 11.81 -15.37
CA PHE A 178 19.97 10.94 -14.48
C PHE A 178 19.52 9.48 -14.63
N GLY A 179 20.44 8.55 -14.37
CA GLY A 179 20.11 7.14 -14.32
C GLY A 179 20.95 6.40 -13.30
N VAL A 180 20.33 5.42 -12.64
CA VAL A 180 20.98 4.47 -11.73
C VAL A 180 20.55 3.05 -12.08
N GLN A 181 21.51 2.11 -12.19
CA GLN A 181 21.25 0.71 -12.55
C GLN A 181 20.69 -0.08 -11.37
N PHE A 182 21.02 0.32 -10.17
CA PHE A 182 20.59 -0.29 -8.93
C PHE A 182 19.26 0.30 -8.44
N HIS A 183 18.67 -0.32 -7.41
CA HIS A 183 17.43 0.08 -6.78
C HIS A 183 17.69 0.88 -5.50
N PRO A 184 17.62 2.23 -5.53
CA PRO A 184 17.82 3.06 -4.35
C PRO A 184 16.64 2.99 -3.37
N GLU A 185 15.46 2.55 -3.83
CA GLU A 185 14.22 2.50 -3.05
C GLU A 185 14.16 1.34 -2.06
N VAL A 186 14.95 0.27 -2.26
CA VAL A 186 14.88 -0.94 -1.43
C VAL A 186 15.75 -0.84 -0.18
N ALA A 187 15.37 -1.53 0.89
CA ALA A 187 16.09 -1.52 2.17
C ALA A 187 17.53 -2.07 2.07
N HIS A 188 17.81 -2.90 1.07
CA HIS A 188 19.14 -3.49 0.82
C HIS A 188 20.14 -2.51 0.18
N THR A 189 19.72 -1.30 -0.19
CA THR A 189 20.57 -0.18 -0.58
C THR A 189 20.60 0.83 0.60
N PRO A 190 21.53 0.69 1.57
CA PRO A 190 21.47 1.41 2.84
C PRO A 190 21.46 2.94 2.69
N ARG A 191 22.16 3.47 1.68
CA ARG A 191 22.22 4.93 1.39
C ARG A 191 21.32 5.34 0.21
N GLY A 192 20.39 4.48 -0.22
CA GLY A 192 19.49 4.76 -1.34
C GLY A 192 18.55 5.93 -1.08
N ALA A 193 18.09 6.09 0.15
CA ALA A 193 17.27 7.23 0.55
C ALA A 193 17.98 8.57 0.34
N GLU A 194 19.31 8.65 0.58
CA GLU A 194 20.10 9.87 0.35
C GLU A 194 20.12 10.23 -1.14
N ILE A 195 20.27 9.26 -2.03
CA ILE A 195 20.28 9.46 -3.49
C ILE A 195 18.92 9.98 -3.95
N LEU A 196 17.82 9.36 -3.49
CA LEU A 196 16.46 9.83 -3.83
C LEU A 196 16.20 11.23 -3.26
N GLN A 197 16.62 11.52 -2.03
CA GLN A 197 16.51 12.87 -1.45
C GLN A 197 17.32 13.90 -2.22
N ASN A 198 18.53 13.57 -2.69
CA ASN A 198 19.32 14.44 -3.55
C ASN A 198 18.57 14.75 -4.86
N PHE A 199 17.97 13.74 -5.50
CA PHE A 199 17.12 13.97 -6.66
C PHE A 199 15.95 14.89 -6.35
N LEU A 200 15.21 14.64 -5.27
CA LEU A 200 14.03 15.43 -4.89
C LEU A 200 14.39 16.87 -4.51
N PHE A 201 15.35 17.04 -3.61
CA PHE A 201 15.59 18.37 -2.98
C PHE A 201 16.65 19.21 -3.68
N ARG A 202 17.71 18.58 -4.19
CA ARG A 202 18.79 19.32 -4.85
C ARG A 202 18.53 19.53 -6.34
N ILE A 203 17.96 18.53 -7.01
CA ILE A 203 17.77 18.54 -8.46
C ILE A 203 16.36 19.05 -8.79
N CYS A 204 15.28 18.42 -8.28
CA CYS A 204 13.90 18.85 -8.51
C CYS A 204 13.50 20.06 -7.68
N ARG A 205 14.29 20.43 -6.64
CA ARG A 205 13.99 21.53 -5.71
C ARG A 205 12.60 21.41 -5.07
N ALA A 206 12.20 20.18 -4.77
CA ALA A 206 10.96 19.87 -4.11
C ALA A 206 10.88 20.53 -2.73
N LYS A 207 9.67 20.92 -2.31
CA LYS A 207 9.38 21.37 -0.96
C LYS A 207 8.67 20.25 -0.21
N PRO A 208 9.06 19.91 1.04
CA PRO A 208 8.43 18.85 1.82
C PRO A 208 7.09 19.32 2.39
N THR A 209 6.07 19.40 1.53
CA THR A 209 4.75 19.96 1.87
C THR A 209 3.68 18.90 2.06
N TRP A 210 3.94 17.64 1.70
CA TRP A 210 3.03 16.53 1.90
C TRP A 210 3.09 16.06 3.34
N THR A 211 2.19 16.53 4.18
CA THR A 211 2.11 16.20 5.61
C THR A 211 0.70 15.75 6.00
N PRO A 212 0.54 14.91 7.05
CA PRO A 212 -0.77 14.47 7.49
C PRO A 212 -1.73 15.63 7.79
N GLY A 213 -1.27 16.68 8.45
CA GLY A 213 -2.10 17.84 8.78
C GLY A 213 -2.66 18.55 7.55
N ARG A 214 -1.80 18.82 6.55
CA ARG A 214 -2.25 19.45 5.29
C ARG A 214 -3.19 18.55 4.50
N PHE A 215 -2.90 17.25 4.48
CA PHE A 215 -3.79 16.29 3.86
C PHE A 215 -5.18 16.29 4.51
N ILE A 216 -5.25 16.28 5.85
CA ILE A 216 -6.52 16.33 6.60
C ILE A 216 -7.30 17.59 6.25
N GLU A 217 -6.67 18.76 6.24
CA GLU A 217 -7.32 20.03 5.91
C GLU A 217 -7.93 20.00 4.51
N ALA A 218 -7.16 19.54 3.51
CA ALA A 218 -7.59 19.43 2.13
C ALA A 218 -8.73 18.43 1.97
N ALA A 219 -8.60 17.22 2.52
CA ALA A 219 -9.62 16.18 2.44
C ALA A 219 -10.91 16.55 3.18
N VAL A 220 -10.83 17.22 4.32
CA VAL A 220 -12.01 17.75 5.05
C VAL A 220 -12.73 18.78 4.20
N HIS A 221 -12.01 19.68 3.54
CA HIS A 221 -12.61 20.68 2.64
C HIS A 221 -13.33 20.01 1.47
N GLU A 222 -12.68 19.09 0.77
CA GLU A 222 -13.25 18.35 -0.37
C GLU A 222 -14.50 17.56 0.03
N VAL A 223 -14.46 16.86 1.16
CA VAL A 223 -15.61 16.11 1.67
C VAL A 223 -16.78 17.04 1.98
N ARG A 224 -16.54 18.20 2.59
CA ARG A 224 -17.59 19.20 2.89
C ARG A 224 -18.24 19.72 1.62
N GLU A 225 -17.46 20.07 0.62
CA GLU A 225 -17.94 20.55 -0.68
C GLU A 225 -18.80 19.49 -1.37
N LYS A 226 -18.28 18.26 -1.42
CA LYS A 226 -18.93 17.13 -2.10
C LYS A 226 -20.25 16.71 -1.43
N VAL A 227 -20.27 16.66 -0.11
CA VAL A 227 -21.45 16.22 0.66
C VAL A 227 -22.51 17.32 0.74
N GLY A 228 -22.12 18.58 0.85
CA GLY A 228 -23.03 19.71 1.07
C GLY A 228 -23.86 19.47 2.34
N GLU A 229 -25.17 19.62 2.24
CA GLU A 229 -26.10 19.43 3.38
C GLU A 229 -26.59 17.97 3.52
N ARG A 230 -26.21 17.06 2.61
CA ARG A 230 -26.66 15.67 2.62
C ARG A 230 -25.94 14.83 3.68
N ARG A 231 -26.36 13.57 3.81
CA ARG A 231 -25.80 12.62 4.76
C ARG A 231 -24.94 11.56 4.07
N ALA A 232 -24.01 10.99 4.84
CA ALA A 232 -23.17 9.90 4.43
C ALA A 232 -23.25 8.72 5.41
N ILE A 233 -23.03 7.52 4.91
CA ILE A 233 -22.84 6.31 5.73
C ILE A 233 -21.42 5.78 5.56
N CYS A 234 -20.91 5.12 6.60
CA CYS A 234 -19.60 4.47 6.60
C CYS A 234 -19.68 3.09 7.23
N GLY A 235 -19.28 2.05 6.52
CA GLY A 235 -19.11 0.72 7.09
C GLY A 235 -17.80 0.64 7.88
N LEU A 236 -17.91 0.36 9.18
CA LEU A 236 -16.74 0.11 10.03
C LEU A 236 -16.44 -1.39 10.04
N SER A 237 -15.25 -1.75 9.58
CA SER A 237 -14.75 -3.14 9.61
C SER A 237 -13.90 -3.44 10.85
N GLY A 238 -13.75 -2.48 11.78
CA GLY A 238 -12.79 -2.55 12.87
C GLY A 238 -11.32 -2.36 12.43
N GLY A 239 -11.04 -2.25 11.14
CA GLY A 239 -9.71 -1.97 10.59
C GLY A 239 -9.35 -0.49 10.65
N VAL A 240 -8.03 -0.19 10.60
CA VAL A 240 -7.53 1.19 10.65
C VAL A 240 -8.06 2.06 9.50
N ASP A 241 -8.20 1.50 8.30
CA ASP A 241 -8.59 2.26 7.11
C ASP A 241 -10.02 2.79 7.22
N SER A 242 -10.98 1.92 7.56
CA SER A 242 -12.36 2.33 7.79
C SER A 242 -12.49 3.28 8.98
N ALA A 243 -11.67 3.09 10.01
CA ALA A 243 -11.65 3.96 11.19
C ALA A 243 -11.15 5.37 10.85
N VAL A 244 -10.05 5.48 10.10
CA VAL A 244 -9.48 6.78 9.69
C VAL A 244 -10.40 7.47 8.69
N ALA A 245 -10.97 6.74 7.71
CA ALA A 245 -11.95 7.30 6.78
C ALA A 245 -13.17 7.88 7.51
N ALA A 246 -13.73 7.13 8.46
CA ALA A 246 -14.86 7.59 9.26
C ALA A 246 -14.51 8.81 10.11
N ALA A 247 -13.37 8.81 10.81
CA ALA A 247 -12.93 9.93 11.64
C ALA A 247 -12.71 11.21 10.81
N LEU A 248 -12.11 11.09 9.63
CA LEU A 248 -11.87 12.20 8.71
C LEU A 248 -13.20 12.78 8.20
N VAL A 249 -14.13 11.92 7.74
CA VAL A 249 -15.44 12.35 7.27
C VAL A 249 -16.27 12.93 8.43
N TYR A 250 -16.19 12.34 9.62
CA TYR A 250 -16.84 12.91 10.81
C TYR A 250 -16.32 14.32 11.13
N ARG A 251 -15.01 14.55 11.02
CA ARG A 251 -14.41 15.90 11.15
C ARG A 251 -14.94 16.88 10.10
N ALA A 252 -15.29 16.39 8.91
CA ALA A 252 -15.83 17.21 7.84
C ALA A 252 -17.31 17.57 8.02
N ILE A 253 -18.17 16.58 8.31
CA ILE A 253 -19.63 16.73 8.28
C ILE A 253 -20.34 16.44 9.62
N GLY A 254 -19.59 16.03 10.65
CA GLY A 254 -20.12 15.79 11.99
C GLY A 254 -21.21 14.72 12.04
N LYS A 255 -22.31 15.01 12.71
CA LYS A 255 -23.45 14.09 12.92
C LYS A 255 -24.23 13.71 11.65
N ARG A 256 -23.86 14.27 10.49
CA ARG A 256 -24.39 13.84 9.19
C ARG A 256 -23.75 12.57 8.68
N LEU A 257 -22.71 12.06 9.37
CA LEU A 257 -22.15 10.73 9.16
C LEU A 257 -22.81 9.73 10.10
N THR A 258 -23.39 8.65 9.56
CA THR A 258 -23.80 7.46 10.30
C THR A 258 -22.80 6.34 10.06
N CYS A 259 -22.18 5.84 11.11
CA CYS A 259 -21.28 4.70 11.08
C CYS A 259 -22.09 3.41 11.31
N ILE A 260 -21.87 2.39 10.51
CA ILE A 260 -22.52 1.07 10.61
C ILE A 260 -21.44 0.03 10.90
N PHE A 261 -21.56 -0.66 12.02
CA PHE A 261 -20.68 -1.76 12.42
C PHE A 261 -21.46 -3.06 12.47
N VAL A 262 -21.06 -4.06 11.69
CA VAL A 262 -21.70 -5.38 11.64
C VAL A 262 -20.94 -6.33 12.55
N ASP A 263 -21.59 -6.77 13.63
CA ASP A 263 -21.07 -7.84 14.48
C ASP A 263 -21.50 -9.20 13.90
N HIS A 264 -20.60 -9.80 13.15
CA HIS A 264 -20.79 -11.10 12.50
C HIS A 264 -20.35 -12.30 13.38
N GLY A 265 -20.00 -12.08 14.66
CA GLY A 265 -19.63 -13.14 15.59
C GLY A 265 -18.24 -13.77 15.37
N LEU A 266 -17.50 -13.30 14.36
CA LEU A 266 -16.17 -13.83 13.98
C LEU A 266 -15.08 -12.78 14.16
N LEU A 267 -15.34 -11.77 14.98
CA LEU A 267 -14.42 -10.71 15.38
C LEU A 267 -13.38 -11.21 16.38
N ARG A 268 -12.29 -10.48 16.55
CA ARG A 268 -11.38 -10.69 17.69
C ARG A 268 -12.04 -10.36 19.01
N ALA A 269 -11.53 -10.91 20.08
CA ALA A 269 -12.00 -10.60 21.43
C ALA A 269 -11.87 -9.08 21.70
N GLY A 270 -12.95 -8.48 22.23
CA GLY A 270 -12.99 -7.05 22.60
C GLY A 270 -13.12 -6.07 21.44
N GLU A 271 -13.09 -6.51 20.19
CA GLU A 271 -13.11 -5.63 19.01
C GLU A 271 -14.37 -4.76 18.94
N ARG A 272 -15.54 -5.35 19.14
CA ARG A 272 -16.79 -4.62 19.19
C ARG A 272 -16.78 -3.52 20.26
N ALA A 273 -16.41 -3.87 21.50
CA ALA A 273 -16.35 -2.92 22.59
C ALA A 273 -15.38 -1.75 22.32
N GLN A 274 -14.26 -2.05 21.63
CA GLN A 274 -13.30 -1.03 21.22
C GLN A 274 -13.91 -0.07 20.19
N VAL A 275 -14.60 -0.57 19.17
CA VAL A 275 -15.26 0.25 18.15
C VAL A 275 -16.34 1.11 18.78
N GLU A 276 -17.19 0.55 19.64
CA GLU A 276 -18.24 1.31 20.35
C GLU A 276 -17.65 2.42 21.24
N ARG A 277 -16.59 2.13 21.99
CA ARG A 277 -15.92 3.14 22.82
C ARG A 277 -15.36 4.27 21.96
N THR A 278 -14.61 3.95 20.92
CA THR A 278 -13.96 4.97 20.08
C THR A 278 -14.97 5.82 19.31
N PHE A 279 -15.91 5.21 18.61
CA PHE A 279 -16.79 5.97 17.73
C PHE A 279 -17.97 6.60 18.45
N ARG A 280 -18.59 5.90 19.42
CA ARG A 280 -19.75 6.44 20.15
C ARG A 280 -19.34 7.34 21.29
N SER A 281 -18.38 6.91 22.13
CA SER A 281 -18.05 7.61 23.38
C SER A 281 -17.00 8.71 23.18
N GLU A 282 -15.91 8.44 22.44
CA GLU A 282 -14.80 9.38 22.29
C GLU A 282 -15.02 10.38 21.14
N LEU A 283 -15.45 9.90 19.96
CA LEU A 283 -15.73 10.77 18.80
C LEU A 283 -17.15 11.36 18.82
N GLY A 284 -18.12 10.74 19.50
CA GLY A 284 -19.52 11.19 19.51
C GLY A 284 -20.24 10.97 18.17
N ALA A 285 -19.78 10.02 17.35
CA ALA A 285 -20.38 9.69 16.07
C ALA A 285 -21.69 8.90 16.24
N ASP A 286 -22.62 9.03 15.27
CA ASP A 286 -23.82 8.20 15.18
C ASP A 286 -23.40 6.78 14.76
N LEU A 287 -23.23 5.89 15.75
CA LEU A 287 -22.82 4.50 15.54
C LEU A 287 -24.01 3.54 15.70
N ARG A 288 -24.30 2.80 14.64
CA ARG A 288 -25.26 1.70 14.62
C ARG A 288 -24.53 0.37 14.60
N VAL A 289 -24.81 -0.47 15.58
CA VAL A 289 -24.29 -1.84 15.66
C VAL A 289 -25.39 -2.79 15.19
N VAL A 290 -25.06 -3.60 14.20
CA VAL A 290 -25.96 -4.63 13.65
C VAL A 290 -25.51 -5.99 14.15
N GLU A 291 -26.35 -6.63 14.95
CA GLU A 291 -26.15 -8.01 15.45
C GLU A 291 -26.51 -9.00 14.35
N ALA A 292 -25.52 -9.67 13.79
CA ALA A 292 -25.73 -10.61 12.69
C ALA A 292 -25.03 -11.96 12.89
N SER A 293 -24.48 -12.22 14.09
CA SER A 293 -23.67 -13.41 14.38
C SER A 293 -24.36 -14.73 14.03
N GLU A 294 -25.65 -14.88 14.36
CA GLU A 294 -26.43 -16.09 14.05
C GLU A 294 -26.56 -16.31 12.54
N LEU A 295 -26.87 -15.24 11.79
CA LEU A 295 -26.99 -15.30 10.34
C LEU A 295 -25.67 -15.73 9.66
N PHE A 296 -24.53 -15.17 10.10
CA PHE A 296 -23.23 -15.52 9.53
C PHE A 296 -22.86 -16.97 9.86
N LEU A 297 -23.11 -17.44 11.08
CA LEU A 297 -22.86 -18.82 11.45
C LEU A 297 -23.74 -19.80 10.66
N GLU A 298 -25.01 -19.47 10.44
CA GLU A 298 -25.91 -20.27 9.58
C GLU A 298 -25.38 -20.37 8.14
N LYS A 299 -24.97 -19.24 7.54
CA LYS A 299 -24.40 -19.20 6.19
C LYS A 299 -23.08 -19.95 6.04
N LEU A 300 -22.36 -20.17 7.14
CA LEU A 300 -21.09 -20.87 7.19
C LEU A 300 -21.23 -22.32 7.65
N ALA A 301 -22.44 -22.79 7.96
CA ALA A 301 -22.69 -24.18 8.29
C ALA A 301 -22.16 -25.07 7.16
N ASP A 302 -21.41 -26.11 7.50
CA ASP A 302 -20.87 -27.13 6.58
C ASP A 302 -19.93 -26.58 5.48
N VAL A 303 -19.34 -25.39 5.69
CA VAL A 303 -18.36 -24.80 4.76
C VAL A 303 -16.95 -24.96 5.30
N ASP A 304 -16.14 -25.77 4.62
CA ASP A 304 -14.74 -26.02 4.98
C ASP A 304 -13.77 -25.18 4.13
N ASP A 305 -14.08 -24.98 2.85
CA ASP A 305 -13.23 -24.28 1.91
C ASP A 305 -13.04 -22.80 2.28
N PRO A 306 -11.80 -22.31 2.40
CA PRO A 306 -11.53 -20.92 2.82
C PRO A 306 -12.05 -19.87 1.83
N GLU A 307 -12.05 -20.14 0.52
CA GLU A 307 -12.52 -19.18 -0.49
C GLU A 307 -14.03 -19.11 -0.48
N GLU A 308 -14.70 -20.25 -0.29
CA GLU A 308 -16.16 -20.30 -0.14
C GLU A 308 -16.60 -19.57 1.16
N LYS A 309 -15.85 -19.73 2.27
CA LYS A 309 -16.08 -18.95 3.49
C LYS A 309 -16.00 -17.45 3.20
N ARG A 310 -14.95 -16.99 2.53
CA ARG A 310 -14.78 -15.59 2.16
C ARG A 310 -15.91 -15.07 1.32
N ARG A 311 -16.29 -15.82 0.29
CA ARG A 311 -17.38 -15.48 -0.63
C ARG A 311 -18.70 -15.31 0.11
N ARG A 312 -19.09 -16.30 0.95
CA ARG A 312 -20.34 -16.23 1.71
C ARG A 312 -20.35 -15.09 2.71
N ILE A 313 -19.26 -14.88 3.45
CA ILE A 313 -19.14 -13.77 4.39
C ILE A 313 -19.26 -12.44 3.65
N GLY A 314 -18.57 -12.27 2.53
CA GLY A 314 -18.63 -11.04 1.75
C GLY A 314 -20.05 -10.73 1.26
N HIS A 315 -20.75 -11.69 0.69
CA HIS A 315 -22.14 -11.52 0.23
C HIS A 315 -23.09 -11.21 1.40
N THR A 316 -23.00 -11.96 2.49
CA THR A 316 -23.85 -11.74 3.67
C THR A 316 -23.59 -10.37 4.29
N PHE A 317 -22.33 -9.93 4.32
CA PHE A 317 -21.96 -8.61 4.82
C PHE A 317 -22.60 -7.50 3.98
N ILE A 318 -22.55 -7.61 2.65
CA ILE A 318 -23.17 -6.65 1.75
C ILE A 318 -24.69 -6.58 2.00
N ASP A 319 -25.36 -7.73 2.05
CA ASP A 319 -26.82 -7.80 2.27
C ASP A 319 -27.20 -7.15 3.61
N VAL A 320 -26.50 -7.47 4.70
CA VAL A 320 -26.75 -6.90 6.03
C VAL A 320 -26.45 -5.40 6.05
N PHE A 321 -25.36 -4.98 5.41
CA PHE A 321 -24.99 -3.56 5.33
C PHE A 321 -26.00 -2.75 4.52
N GLU A 322 -26.44 -3.26 3.36
CA GLU A 322 -27.45 -2.61 2.53
C GLU A 322 -28.79 -2.43 3.28
N ASP A 323 -29.20 -3.45 4.03
CA ASP A 323 -30.42 -3.36 4.83
C ASP A 323 -30.28 -2.29 5.94
N ALA A 324 -29.17 -2.28 6.65
CA ALA A 324 -28.88 -1.26 7.67
C ALA A 324 -28.79 0.15 7.05
N ALA A 325 -28.24 0.27 5.85
CA ALA A 325 -28.11 1.53 5.11
C ALA A 325 -29.47 2.13 4.74
N LYS A 326 -30.42 1.32 4.28
CA LYS A 326 -31.80 1.75 3.98
C LYS A 326 -32.51 2.38 5.19
N HIS A 327 -32.16 1.92 6.39
CA HIS A 327 -32.71 2.44 7.63
C HIS A 327 -31.94 3.66 8.19
N ALA A 328 -30.87 4.11 7.51
CA ALA A 328 -30.05 5.24 7.98
C ALA A 328 -30.68 6.62 7.72
N GLY A 329 -31.69 6.68 6.84
CA GLY A 329 -32.46 7.88 6.49
C GLY A 329 -32.55 8.06 4.97
N ASP A 330 -33.65 8.67 4.54
CA ASP A 330 -33.94 8.89 3.11
C ASP A 330 -33.02 9.95 2.46
N ASP A 331 -32.33 10.75 3.25
CA ASP A 331 -31.42 11.82 2.86
C ASP A 331 -29.97 11.37 2.74
N VAL A 332 -29.68 10.09 2.95
CA VAL A 332 -28.35 9.50 2.76
C VAL A 332 -28.05 9.41 1.26
N ALA A 333 -27.00 10.09 0.83
CA ALA A 333 -26.60 10.16 -0.58
C ALA A 333 -25.19 9.62 -0.85
N PHE A 334 -24.40 9.39 0.19
CA PHE A 334 -23.00 9.02 0.06
C PHE A 334 -22.64 7.81 0.91
N LEU A 335 -21.73 6.99 0.34
CA LEU A 335 -21.07 5.87 1.02
C LEU A 335 -19.56 6.15 1.12
N VAL A 336 -19.05 6.10 2.34
CA VAL A 336 -17.62 6.27 2.62
C VAL A 336 -16.91 4.93 2.53
N GLN A 337 -15.84 4.88 1.74
CA GLN A 337 -14.95 3.72 1.61
C GLN A 337 -13.52 4.07 1.99
N GLY A 338 -12.85 3.13 2.67
CA GLY A 338 -11.44 3.24 3.04
C GLY A 338 -10.48 2.71 1.97
N THR A 339 -10.75 2.99 0.70
CA THR A 339 -9.87 2.64 -0.44
C THR A 339 -8.54 3.36 -0.29
N LEU A 340 -7.44 2.64 -0.46
CA LEU A 340 -6.07 3.15 -0.39
C LEU A 340 -5.44 3.30 -1.77
N TYR A 341 -4.33 4.04 -1.85
CA TYR A 341 -3.62 4.26 -3.10
C TYR A 341 -3.13 2.96 -3.78
N PRO A 342 -2.58 1.95 -3.09
CA PRO A 342 -2.28 0.65 -3.68
C PRO A 342 -3.50 -0.04 -4.32
N ASP A 343 -4.68 0.06 -3.71
CA ASP A 343 -5.91 -0.54 -4.26
C ASP A 343 -6.30 0.14 -5.60
N VAL A 344 -6.09 1.46 -5.70
CA VAL A 344 -6.35 2.23 -6.93
C VAL A 344 -5.39 1.80 -8.05
N ILE A 345 -4.09 1.66 -7.76
CA ILE A 345 -3.08 1.25 -8.74
C ILE A 345 -3.37 -0.17 -9.24
N GLU A 346 -3.65 -1.11 -8.32
CA GLU A 346 -3.95 -2.50 -8.66
C GLU A 346 -5.22 -2.63 -9.51
N SER A 347 -6.22 -1.76 -9.30
CA SER A 347 -7.47 -1.76 -10.09
C SER A 347 -7.30 -1.14 -11.48
N ALA A 348 -6.35 -0.23 -11.67
CA ALA A 348 -6.06 0.42 -12.93
C ALA A 348 -5.12 -0.39 -13.84
N ALA A 349 -4.43 -1.41 -13.30
CA ALA A 349 -3.53 -2.26 -14.07
C ALA A 349 -4.31 -3.04 -15.16
N PRO A 350 -3.83 -3.08 -16.42
CA PRO A 350 -4.45 -3.89 -17.47
C PRO A 350 -4.52 -5.37 -17.05
N ARG A 351 -5.69 -6.01 -17.19
CA ARG A 351 -5.84 -7.46 -16.96
C ARG A 351 -4.94 -8.21 -17.94
N GLY A 352 -3.80 -8.71 -17.47
CA GLY A 352 -2.85 -9.48 -18.32
C GLY A 352 -1.38 -9.31 -17.98
N GLY A 353 -1.02 -8.52 -16.98
CA GLY A 353 0.36 -8.46 -16.47
C GLY A 353 0.74 -9.72 -15.67
N PRO A 354 2.05 -10.02 -15.50
CA PRO A 354 2.53 -11.21 -14.77
C PRO A 354 2.25 -11.17 -13.27
N SER A 355 1.72 -10.10 -12.72
CA SER A 355 1.21 -10.07 -11.34
C SER A 355 -0.16 -10.73 -11.32
N VAL A 356 -0.19 -11.96 -10.84
CA VAL A 356 -1.42 -12.68 -10.50
C VAL A 356 -2.23 -11.78 -9.56
N THR A 357 -3.49 -11.51 -9.93
CA THR A 357 -4.44 -10.76 -9.08
C THR A 357 -4.63 -11.52 -7.77
N ILE A 358 -3.78 -11.22 -6.78
CA ILE A 358 -3.82 -11.88 -5.45
C ILE A 358 -4.96 -11.31 -4.60
N LYS A 359 -5.55 -10.17 -4.99
CA LYS A 359 -6.57 -9.48 -4.19
C LYS A 359 -7.86 -9.23 -4.97
N THR A 360 -8.72 -10.24 -5.02
CA THR A 360 -10.13 -10.09 -5.38
C THR A 360 -10.99 -9.49 -4.24
N HIS A 361 -10.39 -8.99 -3.16
CA HIS A 361 -11.06 -8.80 -1.87
C HIS A 361 -11.01 -7.39 -1.27
N HIS A 362 -10.39 -6.42 -1.94
CA HIS A 362 -10.54 -5.03 -1.54
C HIS A 362 -11.69 -4.39 -2.32
N ASN A 363 -12.62 -3.79 -1.63
CA ASN A 363 -13.96 -3.28 -1.95
C ASN A 363 -14.16 -2.47 -3.26
N VAL A 364 -13.19 -2.36 -4.15
CA VAL A 364 -13.31 -1.59 -5.40
C VAL A 364 -14.24 -2.27 -6.43
N GLY A 365 -14.55 -3.58 -6.24
CA GLY A 365 -15.44 -4.34 -7.13
C GLY A 365 -16.53 -5.15 -6.42
N GLY A 366 -16.67 -5.02 -5.09
CA GLY A 366 -17.58 -5.86 -4.30
C GLY A 366 -18.97 -5.27 -4.04
N LEU A 367 -19.14 -3.98 -4.21
CA LEU A 367 -20.45 -3.33 -4.09
C LEU A 367 -21.26 -3.55 -5.35
N ARG A 368 -22.56 -3.74 -5.19
CA ARG A 368 -23.46 -3.85 -6.33
C ARG A 368 -23.48 -2.55 -7.14
N PRO A 369 -23.48 -2.59 -8.48
CA PRO A 369 -23.47 -1.39 -9.34
C PRO A 369 -24.71 -0.50 -9.17
N ASP A 370 -25.78 -1.04 -8.61
CA ASP A 370 -27.08 -0.43 -8.44
C ASP A 370 -27.30 0.25 -7.07
N LEU A 371 -26.24 0.37 -6.24
CA LEU A 371 -26.34 1.11 -4.99
C LEU A 371 -26.60 2.60 -5.26
N PRO A 372 -27.61 3.19 -4.59
CA PRO A 372 -28.02 4.57 -4.84
C PRO A 372 -27.07 5.63 -4.25
N PHE A 373 -25.89 5.25 -3.80
CA PHE A 373 -24.93 6.11 -3.09
C PHE A 373 -23.76 6.52 -3.98
N ALA A 374 -23.42 7.80 -3.98
CA ALA A 374 -22.15 8.26 -4.52
C ALA A 374 -21.00 7.92 -3.54
N LEU A 375 -19.84 7.52 -4.08
CA LEU A 375 -18.70 7.13 -3.25
C LEU A 375 -17.92 8.34 -2.75
N ILE A 376 -17.45 8.26 -1.51
CA ILE A 376 -16.45 9.13 -0.90
C ILE A 376 -15.28 8.24 -0.49
N GLU A 377 -14.12 8.44 -1.11
CA GLU A 377 -12.90 7.67 -0.88
C GLU A 377 -11.80 8.61 -0.37
N PRO A 378 -11.86 9.03 0.89
CA PRO A 378 -11.01 10.11 1.39
C PRO A 378 -9.55 9.70 1.56
N LEU A 379 -9.21 8.40 1.47
CA LEU A 379 -7.87 7.87 1.67
C LEU A 379 -7.23 7.35 0.38
N ARG A 380 -7.87 7.55 -0.78
CA ARG A 380 -7.45 6.95 -2.06
C ARG A 380 -6.05 7.39 -2.55
N GLU A 381 -5.52 8.45 -1.99
CA GLU A 381 -4.17 8.96 -2.30
C GLU A 381 -3.11 8.53 -1.29
N LEU A 382 -3.48 7.80 -0.23
CA LEU A 382 -2.59 7.45 0.86
C LEU A 382 -2.11 6.01 0.81
N PHE A 383 -0.83 5.80 1.17
CA PHE A 383 -0.32 4.51 1.57
C PHE A 383 -0.73 4.16 3.00
N LYS A 384 -0.64 2.88 3.36
CA LYS A 384 -1.07 2.37 4.68
C LYS A 384 -0.38 3.03 5.88
N ASP A 385 0.89 3.35 5.75
CA ASP A 385 1.68 4.04 6.75
C ASP A 385 1.27 5.50 6.91
N GLU A 386 0.93 6.19 5.80
CA GLU A 386 0.37 7.54 5.82
C GLU A 386 -1.02 7.55 6.48
N VAL A 387 -1.86 6.56 6.20
CA VAL A 387 -3.17 6.40 6.87
C VAL A 387 -3.01 6.30 8.39
N ARG A 388 -2.01 5.56 8.86
CA ARG A 388 -1.72 5.47 10.30
C ARG A 388 -1.27 6.81 10.89
N GLN A 389 -0.47 7.58 10.16
CA GLN A 389 -0.07 8.93 10.59
C GLN A 389 -1.26 9.88 10.64
N VAL A 390 -2.12 9.87 9.62
CA VAL A 390 -3.39 10.62 9.59
C VAL A 390 -4.30 10.21 10.74
N GLY A 391 -4.39 8.91 11.05
CA GLY A 391 -5.17 8.42 12.18
C GLY A 391 -4.70 8.98 13.54
N ARG A 392 -3.38 9.06 13.76
CA ARG A 392 -2.82 9.69 14.98
C ARG A 392 -3.14 11.18 15.05
N GLU A 393 -2.98 11.90 13.95
CA GLU A 393 -3.27 13.32 13.87
C GLU A 393 -4.76 13.64 14.07
N LEU A 394 -5.64 12.69 13.69
CA LEU A 394 -7.08 12.75 13.97
C LEU A 394 -7.43 12.38 15.42
N GLY A 395 -6.46 11.92 16.22
CA GLY A 395 -6.65 11.54 17.63
C GLY A 395 -7.23 10.15 17.85
N LEU A 396 -7.13 9.24 16.85
CA LEU A 396 -7.55 7.86 17.04
C LEU A 396 -6.61 7.12 18.01
N PRO A 397 -7.14 6.21 18.85
CA PRO A 397 -6.34 5.42 19.79
C PRO A 397 -5.27 4.58 19.08
N GLU A 398 -4.08 4.47 19.68
CA GLU A 398 -2.98 3.67 19.13
C GLU A 398 -3.37 2.20 18.94
N GLU A 399 -4.26 1.66 19.73
CA GLU A 399 -4.80 0.31 19.58
C GLU A 399 -5.49 0.07 18.23
N ILE A 400 -6.10 1.12 17.64
CA ILE A 400 -6.68 1.08 16.30
C ILE A 400 -5.59 1.32 15.26
N VAL A 401 -4.75 2.34 15.46
CA VAL A 401 -3.76 2.79 14.48
C VAL A 401 -2.66 1.75 14.26
N ARG A 402 -2.19 1.07 15.34
CA ARG A 402 -1.14 0.04 15.29
C ARG A 402 -1.67 -1.38 15.09
N ARG A 403 -2.97 -1.54 14.93
CA ARG A 403 -3.57 -2.86 14.80
C ARG A 403 -2.92 -3.67 13.68
N HIS A 404 -2.57 -4.93 14.00
CA HIS A 404 -2.09 -5.88 13.01
C HIS A 404 -3.16 -6.12 11.92
N PRO A 405 -2.77 -6.36 10.67
CA PRO A 405 -3.71 -6.71 9.60
C PRO A 405 -4.61 -7.88 10.00
N PHE A 406 -5.91 -7.68 9.87
CA PHE A 406 -6.92 -8.69 10.15
C PHE A 406 -7.88 -8.76 8.97
N PRO A 407 -8.10 -9.95 8.38
CA PRO A 407 -8.89 -10.07 7.17
C PRO A 407 -10.37 -9.79 7.44
N GLY A 408 -11.09 -9.24 6.43
CA GLY A 408 -12.53 -8.98 6.53
C GLY A 408 -13.38 -10.18 6.97
N PRO A 409 -13.11 -11.44 6.51
CA PRO A 409 -13.81 -12.64 7.00
C PRO A 409 -13.55 -12.98 8.48
N GLY A 410 -12.73 -12.23 9.17
CA GLY A 410 -12.45 -12.43 10.58
C GLY A 410 -11.80 -13.77 10.89
N LEU A 411 -12.19 -14.38 12.00
CA LEU A 411 -11.69 -15.67 12.46
C LEU A 411 -12.13 -16.85 11.59
N ALA A 412 -13.16 -16.71 10.73
CA ALA A 412 -13.67 -17.82 9.93
C ALA A 412 -12.60 -18.49 9.07
N VAL A 413 -11.71 -17.72 8.44
CA VAL A 413 -10.62 -18.22 7.59
C VAL A 413 -9.43 -18.75 8.38
N ARG A 414 -9.46 -18.61 9.69
CA ARG A 414 -8.48 -19.16 10.64
C ARG A 414 -8.99 -20.34 11.43
N ILE A 415 -10.22 -20.77 11.18
CA ILE A 415 -10.80 -22.03 11.62
C ILE A 415 -10.73 -22.99 10.44
N LEU A 416 -9.82 -23.97 10.50
CA LEU A 416 -9.75 -25.02 9.50
C LEU A 416 -10.88 -26.04 9.77
N GLY A 417 -11.70 -26.31 8.73
CA GLY A 417 -12.94 -27.07 8.85
C GLY A 417 -14.16 -26.21 9.19
N PRO A 418 -15.28 -26.80 9.67
CA PRO A 418 -16.55 -26.12 9.90
C PRO A 418 -16.42 -24.96 10.91
N VAL A 419 -17.15 -23.87 10.67
CA VAL A 419 -17.22 -22.72 11.59
C VAL A 419 -18.42 -22.90 12.52
N THR A 420 -18.17 -22.94 13.83
CA THR A 420 -19.22 -22.98 14.86
C THR A 420 -18.94 -21.91 15.92
N ALA A 421 -19.97 -21.51 16.66
CA ALA A 421 -19.82 -20.55 17.76
C ALA A 421 -18.79 -21.01 18.80
N GLU A 422 -18.79 -22.31 19.13
CA GLU A 422 -17.83 -22.88 20.10
C GLU A 422 -16.41 -22.78 19.57
N ARG A 423 -16.17 -23.14 18.30
CA ARG A 423 -14.85 -23.08 17.68
C ARG A 423 -14.35 -21.64 17.54
N ALA A 424 -15.25 -20.72 17.20
CA ALA A 424 -14.94 -19.29 17.15
C ALA A 424 -14.53 -18.77 18.55
N ALA A 425 -15.26 -19.14 19.61
CA ALA A 425 -14.96 -18.73 20.97
C ALA A 425 -13.62 -19.31 21.46
N VAL A 426 -13.27 -20.55 21.11
CA VAL A 426 -11.96 -21.13 21.42
C VAL A 426 -10.84 -20.37 20.75
N LEU A 427 -10.98 -20.07 19.45
CA LEU A 427 -9.98 -19.35 18.68
C LEU A 427 -9.84 -17.89 19.16
N GLN A 428 -10.96 -17.21 19.48
CA GLN A 428 -10.93 -15.86 20.06
C GLN A 428 -10.07 -15.79 21.32
N LYS A 429 -10.24 -16.74 22.24
CA LYS A 429 -9.46 -16.82 23.47
C LYS A 429 -7.97 -17.09 23.20
N ALA A 430 -7.67 -18.05 22.33
CA ALA A 430 -6.29 -18.39 21.97
C ALA A 430 -5.58 -17.21 21.28
N ASP A 431 -6.25 -16.53 20.35
CA ASP A 431 -5.70 -15.37 19.64
C ASP A 431 -5.48 -14.18 20.60
N ALA A 432 -6.40 -13.97 21.56
CA ALA A 432 -6.26 -12.92 22.57
C ALA A 432 -5.05 -13.16 23.48
N ILE A 433 -4.90 -14.36 24.01
CA ILE A 433 -3.74 -14.73 24.86
C ILE A 433 -2.44 -14.57 24.08
N TYR A 434 -2.38 -15.07 22.83
CA TYR A 434 -1.18 -14.96 22.02
C TYR A 434 -0.78 -13.51 21.76
N LEU A 435 -1.73 -12.63 21.45
CA LEU A 435 -1.46 -11.22 21.22
C LEU A 435 -1.07 -10.48 22.51
N GLU A 436 -1.59 -10.89 23.66
CA GLU A 436 -1.23 -10.35 24.97
C GLU A 436 0.23 -10.68 25.29
N GLU A 437 0.65 -11.94 25.16
CA GLU A 437 2.03 -12.38 25.33
C GLU A 437 3.01 -11.62 24.42
N ILE A 438 2.65 -11.42 23.16
CA ILE A 438 3.45 -10.62 22.20
C ILE A 438 3.60 -9.16 22.68
N ARG A 439 2.53 -8.56 23.24
CA ARG A 439 2.58 -7.19 23.78
C ARG A 439 3.43 -7.11 25.03
N GLU A 440 3.27 -8.05 25.97
CA GLU A 440 4.05 -8.12 27.21
C GLU A 440 5.54 -8.33 26.92
N ALA A 441 5.87 -9.12 25.89
CA ALA A 441 7.23 -9.28 25.40
C ALA A 441 7.80 -8.05 24.68
N GLY A 442 7.01 -7.00 24.43
CA GLY A 442 7.44 -5.81 23.69
C GLY A 442 7.68 -6.04 22.18
N LEU A 443 7.16 -7.14 21.62
CA LEU A 443 7.39 -7.55 20.24
C LEU A 443 6.29 -7.10 19.27
N TYR A 444 5.19 -6.54 19.76
CA TYR A 444 4.01 -6.25 18.96
C TYR A 444 4.31 -5.34 17.76
N ASP A 445 5.12 -4.30 17.96
CA ASP A 445 5.47 -3.35 16.89
C ASP A 445 6.54 -3.89 15.91
N GLN A 446 7.26 -4.95 16.30
CA GLN A 446 8.28 -5.59 15.46
C GLN A 446 7.67 -6.66 14.54
N ILE A 447 6.51 -7.18 14.92
CA ILE A 447 5.76 -8.18 14.17
C ILE A 447 4.73 -7.49 13.29
N TRP A 448 4.80 -7.72 11.98
CA TRP A 448 3.83 -7.15 11.04
C TRP A 448 2.44 -7.76 11.19
N GLN A 449 2.36 -9.09 11.40
CA GLN A 449 1.11 -9.81 11.60
C GLN A 449 1.31 -11.03 12.50
N ALA A 450 0.50 -11.14 13.56
CA ALA A 450 0.41 -12.31 14.42
C ALA A 450 -1.03 -12.77 14.56
N PHE A 451 -1.23 -14.09 14.58
CA PHE A 451 -2.53 -14.70 14.79
C PHE A 451 -2.45 -16.19 15.13
N ALA A 452 -3.51 -16.69 15.76
CA ALA A 452 -3.73 -18.10 16.00
C ALA A 452 -4.61 -18.73 14.90
N VAL A 453 -4.42 -20.03 14.64
CA VAL A 453 -5.20 -20.84 13.70
C VAL A 453 -5.72 -22.09 14.42
N LEU A 454 -7.02 -22.32 14.43
CA LEU A 454 -7.63 -23.51 15.01
C LEU A 454 -7.60 -24.67 14.02
N LEU A 455 -6.91 -25.74 14.41
CA LEU A 455 -6.79 -26.96 13.60
C LEU A 455 -7.98 -27.90 13.81
N PRO A 456 -8.35 -28.75 12.82
CA PRO A 456 -9.47 -29.68 12.90
C PRO A 456 -9.09 -30.99 13.59
N ILE A 457 -8.14 -30.95 14.51
CA ILE A 457 -7.62 -32.10 15.26
C ILE A 457 -7.70 -31.85 16.75
N ARG A 458 -7.70 -32.94 17.51
CA ARG A 458 -7.61 -32.90 18.98
C ARG A 458 -6.38 -33.64 19.45
N SER A 459 -5.72 -33.11 20.45
CA SER A 459 -4.62 -33.77 21.15
C SER A 459 -5.16 -34.49 22.39
N VAL A 460 -4.57 -35.62 22.70
CA VAL A 460 -4.86 -36.36 23.94
C VAL A 460 -3.93 -35.84 25.02
N GLY A 461 -4.50 -35.37 26.11
CA GLY A 461 -3.81 -35.03 27.33
C GLY A 461 -4.22 -35.95 28.50
N VAL A 462 -3.48 -35.90 29.57
CA VAL A 462 -3.82 -36.57 30.83
C VAL A 462 -3.91 -35.52 31.93
N MET A 463 -5.04 -35.48 32.63
CA MET A 463 -5.23 -34.59 33.77
C MET A 463 -5.72 -35.44 34.95
N GLY A 464 -4.81 -35.69 35.90
CA GLY A 464 -5.01 -36.70 36.94
C GLY A 464 -5.16 -38.11 36.33
N ASP A 465 -6.24 -38.83 36.68
CA ASP A 465 -6.51 -40.18 36.19
C ASP A 465 -7.35 -40.24 34.91
N TYR A 466 -7.66 -39.08 34.33
CA TYR A 466 -8.54 -38.99 33.17
C TYR A 466 -7.82 -38.49 31.91
N ARG A 467 -8.19 -39.07 30.74
CA ARG A 467 -7.78 -38.56 29.44
C ARG A 467 -8.59 -37.32 29.09
N THR A 468 -7.91 -36.27 28.65
CA THR A 468 -8.51 -35.06 28.13
C THR A 468 -8.27 -34.96 26.62
N TYR A 469 -9.19 -34.34 25.93
CA TYR A 469 -9.12 -34.11 24.48
C TYR A 469 -9.19 -32.60 24.24
N ALA A 470 -8.03 -31.99 24.01
CA ALA A 470 -7.92 -30.55 23.79
C ALA A 470 -7.82 -30.19 22.30
N ASN A 471 -8.35 -29.04 21.93
CA ASN A 471 -8.17 -28.50 20.59
C ASN A 471 -6.70 -28.11 20.36
N VAL A 472 -6.21 -28.26 19.15
CA VAL A 472 -4.86 -27.87 18.75
C VAL A 472 -4.91 -26.52 18.02
N VAL A 473 -4.06 -25.60 18.41
CA VAL A 473 -3.91 -24.26 17.82
C VAL A 473 -2.49 -24.11 17.28
N ALA A 474 -2.36 -23.63 16.05
CA ALA A 474 -1.09 -23.21 15.48
C ALA A 474 -0.94 -21.68 15.64
N LEU A 475 0.24 -21.22 16.05
CA LEU A 475 0.58 -19.82 16.17
C LEU A 475 1.42 -19.39 14.97
N ARG A 476 1.13 -18.21 14.41
CA ARG A 476 1.87 -17.65 13.29
C ARG A 476 2.23 -16.20 13.58
N ALA A 477 3.50 -15.87 13.40
CA ALA A 477 4.01 -14.50 13.37
C ALA A 477 4.77 -14.27 12.05
N VAL A 478 4.65 -13.09 11.49
CA VAL A 478 5.37 -12.68 10.27
C VAL A 478 5.97 -11.31 10.54
N THR A 479 7.27 -11.18 10.30
CA THR A 479 7.97 -9.90 10.30
C THR A 479 8.11 -9.41 8.85
N SER A 480 7.92 -8.13 8.63
CA SER A 480 8.09 -7.50 7.32
C SER A 480 8.42 -6.03 7.52
N LEU A 481 9.42 -5.52 6.80
CA LEU A 481 9.80 -4.10 6.85
C LEU A 481 8.90 -3.23 5.97
N ASP A 482 8.38 -3.78 4.89
CA ASP A 482 7.60 -3.07 3.87
C ASP A 482 6.15 -3.56 3.74
N GLY A 483 5.78 -4.61 4.48
CA GLY A 483 4.48 -5.27 4.38
C GLY A 483 4.28 -6.09 3.11
N MET A 484 5.28 -6.16 2.23
CA MET A 484 5.26 -6.88 0.94
C MET A 484 6.22 -8.07 0.93
N THR A 485 7.40 -7.93 1.51
CA THR A 485 8.40 -8.99 1.60
C THR A 485 8.58 -9.46 3.04
N PRO A 486 8.55 -10.78 3.33
CA PRO A 486 8.94 -11.28 4.64
C PRO A 486 10.40 -10.90 4.91
N ALA A 487 10.70 -10.39 6.10
CA ALA A 487 12.08 -10.23 6.50
C ALA A 487 12.75 -11.62 6.56
N ASP A 488 14.00 -11.72 6.11
CA ASP A 488 14.76 -12.98 6.18
C ASP A 488 14.95 -13.36 7.66
N THR A 489 14.13 -14.29 8.13
CA THR A 489 14.11 -14.72 9.55
C THR A 489 15.30 -15.61 9.94
N ARG A 490 16.26 -15.85 9.03
CA ARG A 490 17.47 -16.63 9.35
C ARG A 490 18.40 -15.92 10.34
N ALA A 491 18.13 -14.65 10.65
CA ALA A 491 18.87 -13.87 11.65
C ALA A 491 18.09 -13.66 12.96
N ALA A 492 16.87 -14.18 13.10
CA ALA A 492 16.15 -14.13 14.35
C ALA A 492 16.54 -15.35 15.19
N GLU A 493 17.12 -15.12 16.36
CA GLU A 493 17.26 -16.15 17.38
C GLU A 493 15.86 -16.71 17.69
N PRO A 494 15.74 -18.04 17.93
CA PRO A 494 14.46 -18.62 18.30
C PRO A 494 13.97 -17.98 19.60
N ILE A 495 12.71 -17.53 19.56
CA ILE A 495 11.99 -17.00 20.72
C ILE A 495 11.67 -18.16 21.67
#